data_e9d850cecd32a2b572aeff07ee4973d3
#
_entry.id   e9d850cecd32a2b572aeff07ee4973d3
#
_cell.length_a   1.000
_cell.length_b   1.000
_cell.length_c   1.000
_cell.angle_alpha   90.00
_cell.angle_beta   90.00
_cell.angle_gamma   90.00
#
_symmetry.space_group_name_H-M   'P 1'
#
loop_
_entity.id
_entity.type
_entity.pdbx_description
1 polymer ?
#
loop_
_entity_poly.entity_id
_entity_poly.type
_entity_poly.pdbx_seq_one_letter_code
_entity_poly.pdbx_strand_id
1 'polypeptide(L)'
;KSELFIRIADVLTPTVGFTNTDIQPLSYTYGFDTQSVEIGFGLDTDNNWEVECRFAVDPEYLSSYNGKHGTAYRLLPEGNYSFEEINLLPAGTTTTDLAVSLSGSGLAPGEYMLPVRLDNVSLFNVSANAVYPLVVRVVGLKLDRAGWSIQANTEERTGEGVGNGVATCLLDGQLSTFWHSQWSGGSLPL
;
A
#
# COMPACT_ATOMS: atom_id res chain seq x y z
N LYS A 1 27.82 -55.87 1.45
CA LYS A 1 27.84 -54.50 2.05
C LYS A 1 27.05 -53.60 1.13
N SER A 2 25.84 -53.23 1.54
CA SER A 2 25.06 -52.22 0.84
C SER A 2 25.59 -50.86 1.29
N GLU A 3 26.25 -50.14 0.42
CA GLU A 3 26.59 -48.76 0.65
C GLU A 3 25.34 -47.91 0.49
N LEU A 4 24.87 -47.30 1.58
CA LEU A 4 23.82 -46.32 1.56
C LEU A 4 24.36 -45.01 0.98
N PHE A 5 24.19 -44.79 -0.31
CA PHE A 5 24.44 -43.48 -0.90
C PHE A 5 23.30 -42.55 -0.53
N ILE A 6 23.51 -41.75 0.48
CA ILE A 6 22.65 -40.58 0.73
C ILE A 6 22.97 -39.58 -0.39
N ARG A 7 22.07 -39.41 -1.34
CA ARG A 7 22.12 -38.29 -2.29
C ARG A 7 21.85 -37.01 -1.52
N ILE A 8 22.90 -36.24 -1.28
CA ILE A 8 22.81 -34.94 -0.62
C ILE A 8 21.87 -33.99 -1.40
N ALA A 9 21.65 -34.25 -2.70
CA ALA A 9 20.70 -33.51 -3.52
C ALA A 9 19.22 -33.70 -3.15
N ASP A 10 18.87 -34.70 -2.35
CA ASP A 10 17.49 -34.97 -1.91
C ASP A 10 17.22 -34.47 -0.48
N VAL A 11 18.19 -33.86 0.16
CA VAL A 11 17.96 -33.11 1.41
C VAL A 11 17.32 -31.80 1.02
N LEU A 12 15.98 -31.70 1.18
CA LEU A 12 15.27 -30.43 1.11
C LEU A 12 15.95 -29.48 2.09
N THR A 13 16.68 -28.53 1.58
CA THR A 13 17.30 -27.51 2.43
C THR A 13 16.19 -26.57 2.86
N PRO A 14 15.90 -26.44 4.17
CA PRO A 14 14.84 -25.56 4.64
C PRO A 14 15.05 -24.14 4.14
N THR A 15 13.95 -23.43 3.89
CA THR A 15 13.99 -22.06 3.39
C THR A 15 13.21 -21.12 4.29
N VAL A 16 13.75 -19.93 4.47
CA VAL A 16 13.07 -18.83 5.14
C VAL A 16 12.49 -17.90 4.07
N GLY A 17 11.24 -17.50 4.24
CA GLY A 17 10.56 -16.60 3.31
C GLY A 17 9.35 -15.94 3.93
N PHE A 18 8.68 -15.08 3.17
CA PHE A 18 7.43 -14.47 3.61
C PHE A 18 6.28 -15.49 3.60
N THR A 19 5.48 -15.47 4.66
CA THR A 19 4.39 -16.44 4.86
C THR A 19 3.11 -16.06 4.14
N ASN A 20 2.89 -14.75 3.90
CA ASN A 20 1.73 -14.26 3.17
C ASN A 20 2.14 -13.77 1.78
N THR A 21 1.52 -14.31 0.75
CA THR A 21 1.71 -13.92 -0.66
C THR A 21 0.49 -13.21 -1.24
N ASP A 22 -0.62 -13.18 -0.52
CA ASP A 22 -1.84 -12.46 -0.90
C ASP A 22 -1.77 -11.02 -0.40
N ILE A 23 -1.24 -10.15 -1.27
CA ILE A 23 -0.94 -8.77 -0.94
C ILE A 23 -2.17 -7.93 -1.19
N GLN A 24 -2.75 -7.41 -0.11
CA GLN A 24 -3.85 -6.45 -0.18
C GLN A 24 -3.31 -5.03 0.02
N PRO A 25 -3.67 -4.07 -0.87
CA PRO A 25 -3.27 -2.68 -0.70
C PRO A 25 -3.83 -2.08 0.59
N LEU A 26 -2.95 -1.50 1.40
CA LEU A 26 -3.34 -0.70 2.56
C LEU A 26 -3.79 0.67 2.09
N SER A 27 -4.95 1.13 2.56
CA SER A 27 -5.50 2.42 2.16
C SER A 27 -5.60 3.36 3.35
N TYR A 28 -4.95 4.51 3.24
CA TYR A 28 -4.92 5.54 4.26
C TYR A 28 -5.35 6.89 3.70
N THR A 29 -5.90 7.75 4.55
CA THR A 29 -6.19 9.14 4.19
C THR A 29 -4.91 9.97 4.18
N TYR A 30 -4.80 10.95 3.30
CA TYR A 30 -3.68 11.91 3.28
C TYR A 30 -3.40 12.48 4.69
N GLY A 31 -2.12 12.48 5.07
CA GLY A 31 -1.68 12.94 6.38
C GLY A 31 -2.01 11.97 7.52
N PHE A 32 -2.20 10.68 7.25
CA PHE A 32 -2.45 9.68 8.30
C PHE A 32 -1.32 9.65 9.33
N ASP A 33 -1.70 9.38 10.58
CA ASP A 33 -0.75 9.15 11.67
C ASP A 33 0.04 7.85 11.47
N THR A 34 1.15 7.71 12.21
CA THR A 34 1.98 6.50 12.14
C THR A 34 1.15 5.24 12.38
N GLN A 35 1.31 4.27 11.46
CA GLN A 35 0.67 2.96 11.50
C GLN A 35 1.73 1.86 11.58
N SER A 36 1.48 0.81 12.36
CA SER A 36 2.31 -0.40 12.36
C SER A 36 1.65 -1.46 11.47
N VAL A 37 2.48 -2.10 10.65
CA VAL A 37 2.07 -3.21 9.76
C VAL A 37 2.98 -4.38 10.05
N GLU A 38 2.38 -5.55 10.31
CA GLU A 38 3.11 -6.78 10.57
C GLU A 38 3.21 -7.60 9.27
N ILE A 39 4.42 -7.99 8.90
CA ILE A 39 4.70 -8.80 7.72
C ILE A 39 5.25 -10.14 8.19
N GLY A 40 4.44 -11.19 8.07
CA GLY A 40 4.82 -12.54 8.49
C GLY A 40 5.96 -13.12 7.65
N PHE A 41 6.96 -13.69 8.32
CA PHE A 41 8.01 -14.49 7.68
C PHE A 41 8.31 -15.73 8.52
N GLY A 42 8.95 -16.71 7.92
CA GLY A 42 9.23 -17.94 8.65
C GLY A 42 9.92 -19.03 7.84
N LEU A 43 10.20 -20.13 8.53
CA LEU A 43 10.81 -21.33 8.01
C LEU A 43 9.73 -22.32 7.54
N ASP A 44 9.96 -22.99 6.45
CA ASP A 44 9.05 -23.97 5.83
C ASP A 44 9.03 -25.35 6.52
N THR A 45 9.73 -25.48 7.64
CA THR A 45 9.83 -26.71 8.45
C THR A 45 9.95 -26.37 9.94
N ASP A 46 9.99 -27.38 10.81
CA ASP A 46 10.25 -27.21 12.23
C ASP A 46 11.57 -26.49 12.49
N ASN A 47 11.55 -25.52 13.37
CA ASN A 47 12.70 -24.71 13.74
C ASN A 47 13.23 -25.05 15.14
N ASN A 48 14.48 -25.51 15.22
CA ASN A 48 15.15 -25.83 16.47
C ASN A 48 16.22 -24.79 16.87
N TRP A 49 16.44 -23.78 16.05
CA TRP A 49 17.49 -22.80 16.24
C TRP A 49 16.96 -21.37 16.14
N GLU A 50 17.62 -20.44 16.76
CA GLU A 50 17.42 -19.01 16.49
C GLU A 50 18.06 -18.67 15.15
N VAL A 51 17.31 -18.01 14.28
CA VAL A 51 17.76 -17.62 12.93
C VAL A 51 17.72 -16.10 12.82
N GLU A 52 18.87 -15.49 12.60
CA GLU A 52 18.95 -14.08 12.26
C GLU A 52 18.53 -13.88 10.80
N CYS A 53 17.56 -13.01 10.58
CA CYS A 53 17.00 -12.66 9.27
C CYS A 53 17.28 -11.17 8.99
N ARG A 54 17.93 -10.89 7.87
CA ARG A 54 18.25 -9.52 7.46
C ARG A 54 17.31 -9.07 6.36
N PHE A 55 16.70 -7.90 6.56
CA PHE A 55 15.76 -7.30 5.62
C PHE A 55 16.35 -6.01 5.02
N ALA A 56 16.00 -5.73 3.78
CA ALA A 56 16.38 -4.54 3.04
C ALA A 56 15.24 -4.10 2.12
N VAL A 57 15.29 -2.87 1.63
CA VAL A 57 14.41 -2.41 0.55
C VAL A 57 15.03 -2.78 -0.79
N ASP A 58 14.22 -3.27 -1.74
CA ASP A 58 14.63 -3.63 -3.10
C ASP A 58 13.97 -2.73 -4.15
N PRO A 59 14.53 -1.56 -4.46
CA PRO A 59 13.95 -0.65 -5.44
C PRO A 59 13.90 -1.23 -6.87
N GLU A 60 14.78 -2.16 -7.22
CA GLU A 60 14.81 -2.78 -8.55
C GLU A 60 13.60 -3.69 -8.77
N TYR A 61 13.13 -4.34 -7.70
CA TYR A 61 11.92 -5.14 -7.74
C TYR A 61 10.69 -4.33 -8.19
N LEU A 62 10.58 -3.06 -7.77
CA LEU A 62 9.47 -2.18 -8.13
C LEU A 62 9.30 -2.04 -9.64
N SER A 63 10.40 -1.79 -10.36
CA SER A 63 10.36 -1.64 -11.82
C SER A 63 9.91 -2.92 -12.51
N SER A 64 10.45 -4.05 -12.06
CA SER A 64 10.06 -5.38 -12.54
C SER A 64 8.60 -5.69 -12.26
N TYR A 65 8.14 -5.38 -11.05
CA TYR A 65 6.74 -5.59 -10.65
C TYR A 65 5.77 -4.76 -11.49
N ASN A 66 6.04 -3.45 -11.62
CA ASN A 66 5.20 -2.56 -12.42
C ASN A 66 5.09 -3.04 -13.87
N GLY A 67 6.21 -3.43 -14.48
CA GLY A 67 6.22 -3.96 -15.86
C GLY A 67 5.43 -5.25 -16.01
N LYS A 68 5.55 -6.18 -15.05
CA LYS A 68 4.87 -7.48 -15.07
C LYS A 68 3.36 -7.36 -14.85
N HIS A 69 2.93 -6.44 -13.98
CA HIS A 69 1.54 -6.33 -13.54
C HIS A 69 0.79 -5.15 -14.18
N GLY A 70 1.45 -4.35 -15.03
CA GLY A 70 0.85 -3.18 -15.67
C GLY A 70 0.45 -2.09 -14.66
N THR A 71 1.17 -2.00 -13.54
CA THR A 71 0.94 -1.01 -12.49
C THR A 71 1.91 0.17 -12.62
N ALA A 72 1.67 1.25 -11.87
CA ALA A 72 2.49 2.46 -11.85
C ALA A 72 2.80 2.90 -10.42
N TYR A 73 3.07 1.94 -9.54
CA TYR A 73 3.45 2.25 -8.16
C TYR A 73 4.72 3.07 -8.12
N ARG A 74 4.77 4.02 -7.20
CA ARG A 74 5.97 4.79 -6.86
C ARG A 74 6.66 4.16 -5.66
N LEU A 75 7.98 4.25 -5.57
CA LEU A 75 8.68 3.82 -4.38
C LEU A 75 8.22 4.66 -3.18
N LEU A 76 7.91 3.99 -2.05
CA LEU A 76 7.60 4.71 -0.82
C LEU A 76 8.87 5.43 -0.34
N PRO A 77 8.82 6.77 -0.09
CA PRO A 77 10.01 7.53 0.30
C PRO A 77 10.56 7.08 1.66
N GLU A 78 11.88 7.13 1.84
CA GLU A 78 12.58 6.69 3.06
C GLU A 78 12.07 7.35 4.35
N GLY A 79 11.62 8.60 4.30
CA GLY A 79 11.03 9.28 5.47
C GLY A 79 9.62 8.79 5.88
N ASN A 80 9.02 7.91 5.10
CA ASN A 80 7.65 7.44 5.30
C ASN A 80 7.54 5.99 5.78
N TYR A 81 8.66 5.33 6.04
CA TYR A 81 8.69 4.00 6.66
C TYR A 81 9.92 3.82 7.55
N SER A 82 9.84 2.86 8.46
CA SER A 82 10.98 2.31 9.19
C SER A 82 10.70 0.88 9.59
N PHE A 83 11.74 0.06 9.66
CA PHE A 83 11.74 -1.29 10.23
C PHE A 83 13.15 -1.64 10.70
N GLU A 84 13.27 -2.62 11.59
CA GLU A 84 14.57 -3.15 12.01
C GLU A 84 15.14 -4.02 10.88
N GLU A 85 16.39 -3.72 10.48
CA GLU A 85 17.06 -4.50 9.43
C GLU A 85 17.30 -5.94 9.81
N ILE A 86 17.50 -6.22 11.11
CA ILE A 86 17.78 -7.55 11.62
C ILE A 86 16.67 -7.95 12.57
N ASN A 87 16.00 -9.06 12.24
CA ASN A 87 14.98 -9.66 13.08
C ASN A 87 15.30 -11.13 13.33
N LEU A 88 14.85 -11.64 14.48
CA LEU A 88 15.11 -13.01 14.89
C LEU A 88 13.85 -13.86 14.64
N LEU A 89 14.05 -15.01 14.02
CA LEU A 89 13.08 -16.13 14.07
C LEU A 89 13.50 -17.01 15.26
N PRO A 90 12.75 -16.99 16.37
CA PRO A 90 13.16 -17.68 17.59
C PRO A 90 13.16 -19.21 17.42
N ALA A 91 14.05 -19.88 18.14
CA ALA A 91 14.02 -21.33 18.27
C ALA A 91 12.66 -21.83 18.78
N GLY A 92 12.15 -22.89 18.21
CA GLY A 92 10.85 -23.47 18.57
C GLY A 92 9.64 -22.80 17.91
N THR A 93 9.87 -21.75 17.10
CA THR A 93 8.81 -21.12 16.29
C THR A 93 9.10 -21.27 14.80
N THR A 94 8.09 -21.49 14.00
CA THR A 94 8.23 -21.58 12.55
C THR A 94 7.98 -20.24 11.86
N THR A 95 7.26 -19.33 12.53
CA THR A 95 6.90 -18.02 11.97
C THR A 95 7.05 -16.91 13.01
N THR A 96 7.32 -15.71 12.54
CA THR A 96 7.31 -14.46 13.31
C THR A 96 6.98 -13.30 12.36
N ASP A 97 6.91 -12.08 12.90
CA ASP A 97 6.52 -10.90 12.12
C ASP A 97 7.64 -9.86 12.09
N LEU A 98 7.80 -9.23 10.94
CA LEU A 98 8.56 -8.00 10.76
C LEU A 98 7.60 -6.81 10.94
N ALA A 99 7.82 -6.01 11.97
CA ALA A 99 7.06 -4.79 12.20
C ALA A 99 7.57 -3.66 11.29
N VAL A 100 6.71 -3.15 10.43
CA VAL A 100 6.99 -2.00 9.56
C VAL A 100 6.16 -0.82 10.04
N SER A 101 6.82 0.27 10.41
CA SER A 101 6.15 1.53 10.74
C SER A 101 5.98 2.37 9.48
N LEU A 102 4.77 2.86 9.23
CA LEU A 102 4.41 3.72 8.10
C LEU A 102 4.00 5.10 8.59
N SER A 103 4.46 6.17 7.94
CA SER A 103 4.08 7.55 8.24
C SER A 103 3.49 8.24 7.02
N GLY A 104 2.35 8.93 7.21
CA GLY A 104 1.70 9.74 6.17
C GLY A 104 2.23 11.16 6.06
N SER A 105 3.22 11.54 6.88
CA SER A 105 3.76 12.91 6.91
C SER A 105 4.38 13.29 5.57
N GLY A 106 3.86 14.34 4.94
CA GLY A 106 4.35 14.83 3.64
C GLY A 106 4.11 13.89 2.45
N LEU A 107 3.46 12.74 2.64
CA LEU A 107 3.20 11.77 1.58
C LEU A 107 1.97 12.18 0.77
N ALA A 108 2.17 12.60 -0.48
CA ALA A 108 1.09 13.03 -1.36
C ALA A 108 0.12 11.89 -1.70
N PRO A 109 -1.14 12.18 -2.04
CA PRO A 109 -2.06 11.17 -2.55
C PRO A 109 -1.49 10.41 -3.75
N GLY A 110 -1.72 9.10 -3.78
CA GLY A 110 -1.21 8.21 -4.81
C GLY A 110 -1.00 6.78 -4.35
N GLU A 111 -0.42 5.98 -5.22
CA GLU A 111 -0.13 4.57 -4.95
C GLU A 111 1.38 4.34 -4.85
N TYR A 112 1.77 3.71 -3.77
CA TYR A 112 3.17 3.47 -3.41
C TYR A 112 3.40 2.00 -3.15
N MET A 113 4.65 1.58 -3.30
CA MET A 113 5.12 0.26 -2.90
C MET A 113 6.41 0.39 -2.10
N LEU A 114 6.49 -0.34 -1.00
CA LEU A 114 7.71 -0.64 -0.28
C LEU A 114 8.05 -2.11 -0.53
N PRO A 115 8.99 -2.41 -1.44
CA PRO A 115 9.42 -3.79 -1.66
C PRO A 115 10.42 -4.19 -0.57
N VAL A 116 9.94 -4.92 0.43
CA VAL A 116 10.76 -5.43 1.53
C VAL A 116 11.34 -6.77 1.12
N ARG A 117 12.67 -6.88 1.07
CA ARG A 117 13.39 -8.10 0.73
C ARG A 117 14.01 -8.74 1.97
N LEU A 118 13.84 -10.05 2.10
CA LEU A 118 14.67 -10.88 2.95
C LEU A 118 16.00 -11.09 2.21
N ASP A 119 17.03 -10.37 2.62
CA ASP A 119 18.31 -10.30 1.92
C ASP A 119 19.24 -11.44 2.30
N ASN A 120 19.25 -11.82 3.58
CA ASN A 120 20.12 -12.88 4.10
C ASN A 120 19.53 -13.52 5.36
N VAL A 121 19.92 -14.75 5.61
CA VAL A 121 19.61 -15.49 6.83
C VAL A 121 20.88 -16.17 7.36
N SER A 122 21.03 -16.23 8.68
CA SER A 122 22.22 -16.82 9.34
C SER A 122 22.30 -18.35 9.17
N LEU A 123 21.14 -18.99 9.05
CA LEU A 123 20.98 -20.43 8.83
C LEU A 123 19.96 -20.65 7.72
N PHE A 124 20.07 -21.77 7.03
CA PHE A 124 19.18 -22.17 5.94
C PHE A 124 19.37 -21.35 4.66
N ASN A 125 18.42 -21.42 3.73
CA ASN A 125 18.41 -20.65 2.49
C ASN A 125 17.30 -19.62 2.49
N VAL A 126 17.47 -18.58 1.69
CA VAL A 126 16.39 -17.64 1.39
C VAL A 126 15.47 -18.25 0.35
N SER A 127 14.16 -18.21 0.60
CA SER A 127 13.11 -18.71 -0.28
C SER A 127 13.06 -17.92 -1.60
N ALA A 128 12.46 -18.54 -2.63
CA ALA A 128 12.11 -17.81 -3.86
C ALA A 128 11.14 -16.65 -3.63
N ASN A 129 10.33 -16.70 -2.56
CA ASN A 129 9.44 -15.61 -2.13
C ASN A 129 10.20 -14.65 -1.18
N ALA A 130 11.32 -14.13 -1.63
CA ALA A 130 12.20 -13.29 -0.83
C ALA A 130 11.79 -11.80 -0.79
N VAL A 131 10.79 -11.37 -1.57
CA VAL A 131 10.34 -9.98 -1.58
C VAL A 131 8.86 -9.89 -1.29
N TYR A 132 8.52 -9.06 -0.31
CA TYR A 132 7.15 -8.70 0.03
C TYR A 132 6.85 -7.28 -0.50
N PRO A 133 5.97 -7.12 -1.50
CA PRO A 133 5.60 -5.81 -2.03
C PRO A 133 4.49 -5.17 -1.18
N LEU A 134 4.87 -4.46 -0.12
CA LEU A 134 3.91 -3.72 0.70
C LEU A 134 3.34 -2.54 -0.10
N VAL A 135 2.07 -2.65 -0.50
CA VAL A 135 1.39 -1.61 -1.28
C VAL A 135 0.62 -0.66 -0.37
N VAL A 136 0.87 0.64 -0.52
CA VAL A 136 0.23 1.70 0.24
C VAL A 136 -0.48 2.65 -0.72
N ARG A 137 -1.79 2.79 -0.55
CA ARG A 137 -2.61 3.77 -1.28
C ARG A 137 -2.94 4.93 -0.36
N VAL A 138 -2.51 6.13 -0.71
CA VAL A 138 -2.87 7.36 -0.02
C VAL A 138 -3.99 8.03 -0.80
N VAL A 139 -5.16 8.13 -0.18
CA VAL A 139 -6.32 8.80 -0.78
C VAL A 139 -6.39 10.23 -0.28
N GLY A 140 -6.89 11.14 -1.15
CA GLY A 140 -7.12 12.53 -0.76
C GLY A 140 -8.12 12.66 0.38
N LEU A 141 -8.05 13.74 1.11
CA LEU A 141 -9.05 14.08 2.13
C LEU A 141 -10.42 14.21 1.47
N LYS A 142 -11.39 13.45 1.96
CA LYS A 142 -12.78 13.78 1.73
C LYS A 142 -13.10 14.98 2.61
N LEU A 143 -13.11 16.17 2.01
CA LEU A 143 -13.43 17.38 2.75
C LEU A 143 -14.86 17.28 3.30
N ASP A 144 -15.02 17.52 4.60
CA ASP A 144 -16.33 17.73 5.17
C ASP A 144 -16.86 19.09 4.70
N ARG A 145 -17.92 19.07 3.91
CA ARG A 145 -18.56 20.26 3.35
C ARG A 145 -19.84 20.67 4.08
N ALA A 146 -20.16 20.03 5.22
CA ALA A 146 -21.42 20.27 5.94
C ALA A 146 -21.61 21.72 6.39
N GLY A 147 -20.54 22.48 6.60
CA GLY A 147 -20.59 23.89 6.97
C GLY A 147 -20.32 24.88 5.82
N TRP A 148 -20.15 24.37 4.59
CA TRP A 148 -19.84 25.24 3.47
C TRP A 148 -21.08 25.90 2.91
N SER A 149 -20.93 27.17 2.51
CA SER A 149 -21.90 27.89 1.72
C SER A 149 -21.29 28.33 0.40
N ILE A 150 -22.10 28.39 -0.63
CA ILE A 150 -21.69 28.83 -1.95
C ILE A 150 -22.66 29.88 -2.48
N GLN A 151 -22.12 30.89 -3.12
CA GLN A 151 -22.89 31.91 -3.83
C GLN A 151 -22.31 32.05 -5.24
N ALA A 152 -23.18 32.17 -6.23
CA ALA A 152 -22.82 32.57 -7.57
C ALA A 152 -23.43 33.92 -7.89
N ASN A 153 -22.76 34.73 -8.70
CA ASN A 153 -23.29 36.00 -9.17
C ASN A 153 -24.49 35.84 -10.10
N THR A 154 -24.65 34.66 -10.68
CA THR A 154 -25.78 34.29 -11.53
C THR A 154 -26.09 32.81 -11.43
N GLU A 155 -27.34 32.42 -11.54
CA GLU A 155 -27.80 31.03 -11.46
C GLU A 155 -28.96 30.82 -12.41
N GLU A 156 -29.00 29.70 -13.12
CA GLU A 156 -30.16 29.31 -13.92
C GLU A 156 -31.18 28.59 -13.03
N ARG A 157 -32.30 29.21 -12.78
CA ARG A 157 -33.33 28.68 -11.87
C ARG A 157 -34.51 28.08 -12.57
N THR A 158 -34.62 28.21 -13.89
CA THR A 158 -35.83 27.87 -14.62
C THR A 158 -35.58 26.99 -15.83
N GLY A 159 -34.43 27.11 -16.49
CA GLY A 159 -34.12 26.44 -17.75
C GLY A 159 -33.58 25.02 -17.64
N GLU A 160 -33.04 24.64 -16.46
CA GLU A 160 -32.33 23.38 -16.29
C GLU A 160 -33.16 22.24 -15.64
N GLY A 161 -34.43 22.54 -15.35
CA GLY A 161 -35.30 21.60 -14.67
C GLY A 161 -35.13 21.58 -13.15
N VAL A 162 -35.95 20.77 -12.49
CA VAL A 162 -35.99 20.71 -11.02
C VAL A 162 -34.68 20.15 -10.46
N GLY A 163 -34.07 20.90 -9.55
CA GLY A 163 -32.89 20.46 -8.81
C GLY A 163 -31.55 20.78 -9.47
N ASN A 164 -31.53 21.46 -10.63
CA ASN A 164 -30.30 21.87 -11.31
C ASN A 164 -30.20 23.39 -11.46
N GLY A 165 -29.05 23.88 -11.88
CA GLY A 165 -28.76 25.24 -12.27
C GLY A 165 -28.35 26.16 -11.12
N VAL A 166 -28.61 25.80 -9.86
CA VAL A 166 -28.27 26.63 -8.67
C VAL A 166 -26.91 26.25 -8.09
N ALA A 167 -26.21 27.23 -7.51
CA ALA A 167 -24.84 27.01 -7.01
C ALA A 167 -24.77 25.96 -5.91
N THR A 168 -25.81 25.80 -5.11
CA THR A 168 -25.86 24.78 -4.05
C THR A 168 -25.73 23.34 -4.56
N CYS A 169 -26.03 23.08 -5.85
CA CYS A 169 -25.77 21.78 -6.47
C CYS A 169 -24.29 21.35 -6.44
N LEU A 170 -23.36 22.28 -6.36
CA LEU A 170 -21.92 21.99 -6.25
C LEU A 170 -21.51 21.43 -4.87
N LEU A 171 -22.39 21.53 -3.87
CA LEU A 171 -22.18 21.09 -2.50
C LEU A 171 -23.06 19.92 -2.05
N ASP A 172 -24.04 19.50 -2.85
CA ASP A 172 -25.03 18.48 -2.48
C ASP A 172 -24.48 17.04 -2.52
N GLY A 173 -23.29 16.85 -3.10
CA GLY A 173 -22.64 15.55 -3.21
C GLY A 173 -23.19 14.64 -4.29
N GLN A 174 -24.09 15.14 -5.15
CA GLN A 174 -24.69 14.38 -6.24
C GLN A 174 -23.96 14.67 -7.56
N LEU A 175 -23.52 13.64 -8.28
CA LEU A 175 -22.85 13.80 -9.57
C LEU A 175 -23.82 14.10 -10.73
N SER A 176 -25.12 13.97 -10.50
CA SER A 176 -26.17 14.24 -11.47
C SER A 176 -26.68 15.66 -11.45
N THR A 177 -26.36 16.42 -10.42
CA THR A 177 -26.72 17.83 -10.27
C THR A 177 -25.56 18.73 -10.68
N PHE A 178 -25.86 19.92 -11.18
CA PHE A 178 -24.86 20.88 -11.63
C PHE A 178 -25.33 22.31 -11.46
N TRP A 179 -24.39 23.24 -11.41
CA TRP A 179 -24.63 24.66 -11.50
C TRP A 179 -24.50 25.14 -12.94
N HIS A 180 -25.35 26.10 -13.32
CA HIS A 180 -25.24 26.81 -14.59
C HIS A 180 -25.50 28.30 -14.39
N SER A 181 -24.75 29.16 -15.10
CA SER A 181 -25.04 30.59 -15.13
C SER A 181 -26.39 30.85 -15.80
N GLN A 182 -27.08 31.93 -15.40
CA GLN A 182 -28.38 32.25 -16.00
C GLN A 182 -28.27 32.47 -17.51
N TRP A 183 -29.05 31.71 -18.28
CA TRP A 183 -29.17 31.85 -19.72
C TRP A 183 -30.62 32.03 -20.17
N SER A 184 -31.58 31.61 -19.36
CA SER A 184 -33.00 31.72 -19.65
C SER A 184 -33.52 33.06 -19.15
N GLY A 185 -33.90 33.95 -20.08
CA GLY A 185 -34.54 35.25 -19.78
C GLY A 185 -33.62 36.32 -19.14
N GLY A 186 -32.31 36.10 -19.15
CA GLY A 186 -31.31 37.05 -18.59
C GLY A 186 -30.30 37.50 -19.64
N SER A 187 -29.67 38.67 -19.40
CA SER A 187 -28.42 39.05 -20.06
C SER A 187 -27.27 38.40 -19.32
N LEU A 188 -26.43 37.65 -20.01
CA LEU A 188 -25.20 37.11 -19.44
C LEU A 188 -24.32 38.28 -18.98
N PRO A 189 -23.94 38.36 -17.69
CA PRO A 189 -22.86 39.26 -17.33
C PRO A 189 -21.58 38.64 -17.90
N LEU A 190 -20.88 39.39 -18.69
CA LEU A 190 -19.54 39.10 -19.18
C LEU A 190 -18.51 39.51 -18.15
#